data_78bbeb8e479df16ad75fe3c0c33d06ae
#
_entry.id   78bbeb8e479df16ad75fe3c0c33d06ae
#
_cell.length_a   1.000
_cell.length_b   1.000
_cell.length_c   1.000
_cell.angle_alpha   90.00
_cell.angle_beta   90.00
_cell.angle_gamma   90.00
#
_symmetry.space_group_name_H-M   'P 1'
#
loop_
_entity.id
_entity.type
_entity.pdbx_description
1 polymer ?
#
loop_
_entity_poly.entity_id
_entity_poly.type
_entity_poly.pdbx_seq_one_letter_code
_entity_poly.pdbx_strand_id
1 'polypeptide(L)'
;MREGWVRLPPMQMPMMAGFGRIENRCAAPVVIVGASSAAFADVSLHETRIVDGVSKMRALPELRIAPDGAAVLKPGGMHLMLMQPHAPLKDGSRVAIEFRLKDGGSLLGEFEVRKAAP
;
A
#
# COMPACT_ATOMS: atom_id res chain seq x y z
N MET A 1 0.47 -3.76 -10.48
CA MET A 1 1.33 -3.08 -9.48
C MET A 1 2.75 -2.99 -10.00
N ARG A 2 3.31 -1.81 -9.95
CA ARG A 2 4.70 -1.58 -10.35
C ARG A 2 5.48 -0.92 -9.22
N GLU A 3 6.76 -1.27 -9.11
CA GLU A 3 7.68 -0.67 -8.15
C GLU A 3 7.18 -0.76 -6.70
N GLY A 4 6.46 -1.83 -6.38
CA GLY A 4 5.96 -2.03 -5.03
C GLY A 4 7.08 -2.31 -4.05
N TRP A 5 7.09 -1.60 -2.93
CA TRP A 5 8.06 -1.83 -1.87
C TRP A 5 7.48 -1.52 -0.50
N VAL A 6 8.02 -2.20 0.50
CA VAL A 6 7.65 -2.03 1.90
C VAL A 6 8.86 -1.47 2.62
N ARG A 7 8.66 -0.37 3.35
CA ARG A 7 9.73 0.24 4.14
C ARG A 7 9.99 -0.59 5.38
N LEU A 8 11.20 -1.14 5.48
CA LEU A 8 11.61 -1.86 6.68
C LEU A 8 12.06 -0.84 7.73
N PRO A 9 11.41 -0.81 8.91
CA PRO A 9 11.82 0.14 9.95
C PRO A 9 13.19 -0.25 10.52
N PRO A 10 13.96 0.72 11.05
CA PRO A 10 15.27 0.43 11.64
C PRO A 10 15.18 -0.45 12.89
N MET A 11 14.02 -0.45 13.54
CA MET A 11 13.74 -1.31 14.69
C MET A 11 12.50 -2.13 14.39
N GLN A 12 12.37 -3.30 15.02
CA GLN A 12 11.20 -4.12 14.84
C GLN A 12 9.97 -3.40 15.39
N MET A 13 9.02 -3.10 14.51
CA MET A 13 7.80 -2.38 14.85
C MET A 13 6.57 -3.16 14.39
N PRO A 14 5.41 -2.98 15.08
CA PRO A 14 4.19 -3.72 14.70
C PRO A 14 3.54 -3.21 13.41
N MET A 15 4.04 -2.14 12.82
CA MET A 15 3.48 -1.64 11.55
C MET A 15 4.56 -1.16 10.60
N MET A 16 4.26 -1.27 9.32
CA MET A 16 5.14 -0.86 8.22
C MET A 16 4.32 -0.10 7.19
N ALA A 17 5.00 0.67 6.35
CA ALA A 17 4.38 1.39 5.25
C ALA A 17 4.74 0.75 3.93
N GLY A 18 3.76 0.64 3.02
CA GLY A 18 3.96 0.11 1.68
C GLY A 18 3.69 1.18 0.64
N PHE A 19 4.49 1.16 -0.42
CA PHE A 19 4.47 2.14 -1.50
C PHE A 19 4.57 1.46 -2.85
N GLY A 20 4.25 2.19 -3.90
CA GLY A 20 4.32 1.67 -5.26
C GLY A 20 3.34 2.37 -6.17
N ARG A 21 3.25 1.89 -7.40
CA ARG A 21 2.35 2.44 -8.39
C ARG A 21 1.36 1.38 -8.84
N ILE A 22 0.08 1.67 -8.73
CA ILE A 22 -1.00 0.79 -9.18
C ILE A 22 -1.54 1.36 -10.48
N GLU A 23 -1.35 0.64 -11.58
CA GLU A 23 -1.81 1.07 -12.90
C GLU A 23 -3.12 0.39 -13.25
N ASN A 24 -4.05 1.17 -13.81
CA ASN A 24 -5.29 0.66 -14.36
C ASN A 24 -5.17 0.69 -15.89
N ARG A 25 -5.01 -0.49 -16.50
CA ARG A 25 -4.92 -0.64 -17.95
C ARG A 25 -6.24 -0.99 -18.60
N CYS A 26 -7.33 -1.00 -17.81
CA CYS A 26 -8.66 -1.30 -18.32
C CYS A 26 -9.31 -0.08 -18.93
N ALA A 27 -10.32 -0.31 -19.77
CA ALA A 27 -11.09 0.77 -20.38
C ALA A 27 -12.09 1.41 -19.41
N ALA A 28 -12.32 0.79 -18.24
CA ALA A 28 -13.25 1.28 -17.23
C ALA A 28 -12.49 1.66 -15.96
N PRO A 29 -13.05 2.56 -15.13
CA PRO A 29 -12.44 2.87 -13.83
C PRO A 29 -12.38 1.65 -12.93
N VAL A 30 -11.36 1.60 -12.07
CA VAL A 30 -11.20 0.57 -11.06
C VAL A 30 -11.30 1.23 -9.70
N VAL A 31 -12.06 0.62 -8.78
CA VAL A 31 -12.20 1.12 -7.41
C VAL A 31 -11.69 0.07 -6.46
N ILE A 32 -10.65 0.40 -5.70
CA ILE A 32 -10.07 -0.47 -4.68
C ILE A 32 -10.79 -0.17 -3.36
N VAL A 33 -11.35 -1.22 -2.75
CA VAL A 33 -12.13 -1.08 -1.51
C VAL A 33 -11.47 -1.77 -0.33
N GLY A 34 -10.31 -2.38 -0.51
CA GLY A 34 -9.61 -3.01 0.58
C GLY A 34 -8.35 -3.72 0.10
N ALA A 35 -7.58 -4.20 1.06
CA ALA A 35 -6.36 -4.95 0.78
C ALA A 35 -6.12 -5.97 1.87
N SER A 36 -5.39 -7.04 1.54
CA SER A 36 -5.03 -8.09 2.48
C SER A 36 -3.72 -8.74 2.07
N SER A 37 -3.06 -9.36 3.02
CA SER A 37 -1.83 -10.10 2.76
C SER A 37 -1.70 -11.24 3.78
N ALA A 38 -1.21 -12.38 3.32
CA ALA A 38 -0.91 -13.49 4.22
C ALA A 38 0.28 -13.20 5.14
N ALA A 39 1.09 -12.19 4.81
CA ALA A 39 2.26 -11.81 5.62
C ALA A 39 1.94 -10.87 6.78
N PHE A 40 0.74 -10.28 6.81
CA PHE A 40 0.34 -9.29 7.83
C PHE A 40 -1.06 -9.59 8.35
N ALA A 41 -1.31 -9.19 9.60
CA ALA A 41 -2.63 -9.36 10.20
C ALA A 41 -3.65 -8.43 9.58
N ASP A 42 -3.25 -7.23 9.16
CA ASP A 42 -4.14 -6.25 8.54
C ASP A 42 -3.38 -5.38 7.56
N VAL A 43 -4.06 -5.01 6.47
CA VAL A 43 -3.53 -4.10 5.45
C VAL A 43 -4.62 -3.09 5.11
N SER A 44 -4.29 -1.81 5.17
CA SER A 44 -5.24 -0.74 4.88
C SER A 44 -4.60 0.39 4.09
N LEU A 45 -5.43 1.14 3.37
CA LEU A 45 -5.01 2.32 2.63
C LEU A 45 -5.18 3.57 3.49
N HIS A 46 -4.18 4.43 3.48
CA HIS A 46 -4.21 5.70 4.21
C HIS A 46 -3.68 6.82 3.34
N GLU A 47 -4.01 8.04 3.73
CA GLU A 47 -3.51 9.25 3.08
C GLU A 47 -3.00 10.20 4.15
N THR A 48 -1.82 10.76 3.92
CA THR A 48 -1.26 11.81 4.77
C THR A 48 -1.59 13.16 4.15
N ARG A 49 -2.13 14.07 4.95
CA ARG A 49 -2.40 15.45 4.55
C ARG A 49 -1.77 16.41 5.54
N ILE A 50 -1.36 17.56 5.04
CA ILE A 50 -0.88 18.65 5.88
C ILE A 50 -2.03 19.66 5.99
N VAL A 51 -2.54 19.86 7.21
CA VAL A 51 -3.62 20.80 7.51
C VAL A 51 -3.11 21.77 8.58
N ASP A 52 -3.05 23.05 8.25
CA ASP A 52 -2.56 24.11 9.14
C ASP A 52 -1.18 23.78 9.73
N GLY A 53 -0.27 23.25 8.88
CA GLY A 53 1.08 22.90 9.30
C GLY A 53 1.18 21.59 10.07
N VAL A 54 0.07 20.88 10.29
CA VAL A 54 0.06 19.61 11.01
C VAL A 54 -0.15 18.46 10.06
N SER A 55 0.72 17.46 10.14
CA SER A 55 0.58 16.24 9.35
C SER A 55 -0.52 15.37 9.95
N LYS A 56 -1.55 15.06 9.17
CA LYS A 56 -2.66 14.20 9.58
C LYS A 56 -2.80 13.03 8.64
N MET A 57 -3.10 11.87 9.21
CA MET A 57 -3.30 10.63 8.46
C MET A 57 -4.75 10.18 8.61
N ARG A 58 -5.35 9.73 7.51
CA ARG A 58 -6.71 9.19 7.56
C ARG A 58 -6.81 7.94 6.69
N ALA A 59 -7.69 7.03 7.07
CA ALA A 59 -7.97 5.86 6.27
C ALA A 59 -8.74 6.25 5.00
N LEU A 60 -8.41 5.59 3.88
CA LEU A 60 -9.12 5.74 2.62
C LEU A 60 -10.03 4.51 2.43
N PRO A 61 -11.36 4.66 2.52
CA PRO A 61 -12.27 3.53 2.32
C PRO A 61 -12.33 3.07 0.86
N GLU A 62 -12.05 3.96 -0.07
CA GLU A 62 -12.04 3.64 -1.50
C GLU A 62 -10.92 4.42 -2.20
N LEU A 63 -10.33 3.79 -3.22
CA LEU A 63 -9.36 4.43 -4.09
C LEU A 63 -9.78 4.18 -5.54
N ARG A 64 -10.20 5.23 -6.22
CA ARG A 64 -10.62 5.14 -7.62
C ARG A 64 -9.45 5.45 -8.55
N ILE A 65 -9.25 4.57 -9.53
CA ILE A 65 -8.22 4.76 -10.56
C ILE A 65 -8.92 4.87 -11.91
N ALA A 66 -8.75 6.01 -12.57
CA ALA A 66 -9.36 6.26 -13.87
C ALA A 66 -8.84 5.28 -14.94
N PRO A 67 -9.59 5.07 -16.06
CA PRO A 67 -9.08 4.26 -17.16
C PRO A 67 -7.73 4.79 -17.64
N ASP A 68 -6.79 3.88 -17.90
CA ASP A 68 -5.41 4.20 -18.30
C ASP A 68 -4.68 5.11 -17.31
N GLY A 69 -5.20 5.23 -16.07
CA GLY A 69 -4.58 6.01 -15.02
C GLY A 69 -3.77 5.18 -14.06
N ALA A 70 -3.22 5.84 -13.06
CA ALA A 70 -2.45 5.18 -12.01
C ALA A 70 -2.63 5.89 -10.68
N ALA A 71 -2.51 5.11 -9.60
CA ALA A 71 -2.40 5.65 -8.24
C ALA A 71 -0.97 5.47 -7.77
N VAL A 72 -0.37 6.54 -7.27
CA VAL A 72 1.01 6.51 -6.77
C VAL A 72 0.97 6.55 -5.25
N LEU A 73 1.48 5.49 -4.64
CA LEU A 73 1.64 5.39 -3.19
C LEU A 73 3.07 5.77 -2.87
N LYS A 74 3.26 6.85 -2.11
CA LYS A 74 4.60 7.38 -1.85
C LYS A 74 4.67 8.00 -0.45
N PRO A 75 5.87 8.11 0.12
CA PRO A 75 6.04 8.80 1.41
C PRO A 75 5.47 10.22 1.36
N GLY A 76 4.71 10.58 2.40
CA GLY A 76 4.08 11.88 2.48
C GLY A 76 2.76 12.00 1.72
N GLY A 77 2.31 10.95 1.04
CA GLY A 77 1.05 10.91 0.32
C GLY A 77 0.21 9.70 0.70
N MET A 78 -0.42 9.07 -0.29
CA MET A 78 -1.13 7.82 -0.06
C MET A 78 -0.14 6.69 0.22
N HIS A 79 -0.52 5.76 1.07
CA HIS A 79 0.33 4.61 1.41
C HIS A 79 -0.49 3.47 1.98
N LEU A 80 0.12 2.28 2.01
CA LEU A 80 -0.45 1.13 2.70
C LEU A 80 0.09 1.09 4.12
N MET A 81 -0.79 0.80 5.07
CA MET A 81 -0.40 0.48 6.44
C MET A 81 -0.48 -1.03 6.59
N LEU A 82 0.65 -1.63 6.92
CA LEU A 82 0.80 -3.07 7.08
C LEU A 82 1.00 -3.35 8.55
N MET A 83 0.03 -4.03 9.16
CA MET A 83 -0.02 -4.20 10.61
C MET A 83 0.35 -5.61 11.01
N GLN A 84 1.17 -5.74 12.03
CA GLN A 84 1.52 -7.00 12.68
C GLN A 84 2.01 -8.06 11.69
N PRO A 85 3.27 -7.96 11.23
CA PRO A 85 3.84 -9.00 10.38
C PRO A 85 3.83 -10.34 11.12
N HIS A 86 3.44 -11.41 10.41
CA HIS A 86 3.35 -12.74 11.01
C HIS A 86 4.71 -13.39 11.23
N ALA A 87 5.75 -12.87 10.56
CA ALA A 87 7.12 -13.34 10.71
C ALA A 87 8.06 -12.17 10.50
N PRO A 88 9.29 -12.22 11.03
CA PRO A 88 10.26 -11.18 10.76
C PRO A 88 10.53 -11.04 9.27
N LEU A 89 10.57 -9.81 8.78
CA LEU A 89 10.87 -9.49 7.39
C LEU A 89 12.29 -8.95 7.30
N LYS A 90 12.96 -9.30 6.23
CA LYS A 90 14.34 -8.88 5.96
C LYS A 90 14.40 -8.02 4.72
N ASP A 91 15.44 -7.21 4.61
CA ASP A 91 15.74 -6.49 3.38
C ASP A 91 15.87 -7.49 2.22
N GLY A 92 15.13 -7.23 1.14
CA GLY A 92 15.08 -8.12 -0.01
C GLY A 92 13.98 -9.17 0.01
N SER A 93 13.27 -9.33 1.15
CA SER A 93 12.10 -10.23 1.20
C SER A 93 11.01 -9.72 0.27
N ARG A 94 10.15 -10.63 -0.18
CA ARG A 94 8.99 -10.28 -1.01
C ARG A 94 7.71 -10.67 -0.33
N VAL A 95 6.70 -9.79 -0.42
CA VAL A 95 5.37 -10.05 0.12
C VAL A 95 4.33 -9.78 -0.95
N ALA A 96 3.29 -10.61 -0.97
CA ALA A 96 2.17 -10.42 -1.87
C ALA A 96 1.04 -9.71 -1.13
N ILE A 97 0.45 -8.72 -1.80
CA ILE A 97 -0.70 -7.98 -1.26
C ILE A 97 -1.81 -8.05 -2.29
N GLU A 98 -3.00 -8.48 -1.85
CA GLU A 98 -4.17 -8.55 -2.70
C GLU A 98 -5.03 -7.32 -2.46
N PHE A 99 -5.37 -6.61 -3.55
CA PHE A 99 -6.28 -5.47 -3.51
C PHE A 99 -7.65 -5.94 -3.95
N ARG A 100 -8.67 -5.69 -3.12
CA ARG A 100 -10.05 -6.04 -3.45
C ARG A 100 -10.69 -4.90 -4.22
N LEU A 101 -11.41 -5.25 -5.27
CA LEU A 101 -12.11 -4.29 -6.12
C LEU A 101 -13.60 -4.27 -5.79
N LYS A 102 -14.22 -3.11 -5.98
CA LYS A 102 -15.64 -2.90 -5.69
C LYS A 102 -16.54 -3.84 -6.49
N ASP A 103 -16.12 -4.25 -7.68
CA ASP A 103 -16.89 -5.16 -8.54
C ASP A 103 -16.77 -6.64 -8.14
N GLY A 104 -16.00 -6.94 -7.09
CA GLY A 104 -15.76 -8.31 -6.64
C GLY A 104 -14.47 -8.94 -7.15
N GLY A 105 -13.76 -8.28 -8.06
CA GLY A 105 -12.47 -8.73 -8.54
C GLY A 105 -11.34 -8.42 -7.58
N SER A 106 -10.13 -8.76 -7.99
CA SER A 106 -8.93 -8.48 -7.19
C SER A 106 -7.73 -8.23 -8.08
N LEU A 107 -6.74 -7.50 -7.52
CA LEU A 107 -5.43 -7.30 -8.13
C LEU A 107 -4.38 -7.80 -7.14
N LEU A 108 -3.39 -8.53 -7.64
CA LEU A 108 -2.29 -9.01 -6.81
C LEU A 108 -1.06 -8.16 -7.08
N GLY A 109 -0.46 -7.61 -6.02
CA GLY A 109 0.78 -6.87 -6.10
C GLY A 109 1.89 -7.58 -5.35
N GLU A 110 3.09 -7.57 -5.90
CA GLU A 110 4.27 -8.09 -5.22
C GLU A 110 5.12 -6.92 -4.77
N PHE A 111 5.49 -6.91 -3.49
CA PHE A 111 6.24 -5.84 -2.87
C PHE A 111 7.58 -6.35 -2.36
N GLU A 112 8.63 -5.60 -2.62
CA GLU A 112 9.96 -5.90 -2.10
C GLU A 112 10.17 -5.16 -0.79
N VAL A 113 10.64 -5.86 0.24
CA VAL A 113 10.96 -5.24 1.52
C VAL A 113 12.33 -4.59 1.40
N ARG A 114 12.42 -3.29 1.68
CA ARG A 114 13.66 -2.52 1.57
C ARG A 114 13.90 -1.72 2.85
N LYS A 115 15.15 -1.59 3.20
CA LYS A 115 15.53 -0.67 4.28
C LYS A 115 15.16 0.75 3.89
N ALA A 116 14.76 1.55 4.89
CA ALA A 116 14.49 2.95 4.64
C ALA A 116 15.75 3.61 4.09
N ALA A 117 15.58 4.43 3.04
CA ALA A 117 16.69 5.20 2.51
C ALA A 117 17.18 6.19 3.58
N PRO A 118 18.49 6.38 3.69
CA PRO A 118 19.05 7.35 4.63
C PRO A 118 18.63 8.77 4.28
#